data_4d6a45655f095d00bfd5a211c100fa82
#
_entry.id   4d6a45655f095d00bfd5a211c100fa82
#
_cell.length_a   1.000
_cell.length_b   1.000
_cell.length_c   1.000
_cell.angle_alpha   90.00
_cell.angle_beta   90.00
_cell.angle_gamma   90.00
#
_symmetry.space_group_name_H-M   'P 1'
#
loop_
_entity.id
_entity.type
_entity.pdbx_description
1 polymer ?
#
loop_
_entity_poly.entity_id
_entity_poly.type
_entity_poly.pdbx_seq_one_letter_code
_entity_poly.pdbx_strand_id
1 'polypeptide(L)'
;MSPTSATTTPTIPAGMAGAIRERFPLGAQWPTLDPFLFVAHHDDAYPEGTEDFGPHASLEGRQMGSDFAAKDGWNMYHGAVVPGFPQHPHRGFETITYVRRGLIDHADSLGAAARFGHGDTQWVTAGAGIVHSEMFPLLNGDAPNPTELFQIWLNLPAANKMAQPAFTMLWAEDTPVVDVTDDEGRTASVTVVVGELAGRASAAAPPDSWAARDDAEVAI
;
A
#
# COMPACT_ATOMS: atom_id res chain seq x y z
N MET A 1 6.01 -26.18 -25.97
CA MET A 1 6.85 -24.98 -26.16
C MET A 1 5.97 -23.79 -25.78
N SER A 2 6.13 -23.30 -24.57
CA SER A 2 5.40 -22.12 -24.08
C SER A 2 6.05 -20.85 -24.64
N PRO A 3 5.29 -19.84 -25.07
CA PRO A 3 5.87 -18.59 -25.54
C PRO A 3 6.48 -17.84 -24.36
N THR A 4 7.78 -17.59 -24.42
CA THR A 4 8.49 -16.65 -23.57
C THR A 4 7.92 -15.26 -23.82
N SER A 5 7.17 -14.74 -22.82
CA SER A 5 6.73 -13.35 -22.79
C SER A 5 7.96 -12.45 -22.75
N ALA A 6 8.23 -11.77 -23.84
CA ALA A 6 9.26 -10.74 -23.90
C ALA A 6 8.78 -9.55 -23.04
N THR A 7 9.39 -9.39 -21.87
CA THR A 7 9.23 -8.19 -21.05
C THR A 7 9.84 -7.01 -21.79
N THR A 8 9.00 -6.23 -22.47
CA THR A 8 9.42 -4.96 -23.06
C THR A 8 9.76 -3.98 -21.93
N THR A 9 11.04 -3.69 -21.75
CA THR A 9 11.49 -2.63 -20.84
C THR A 9 10.89 -1.31 -21.32
N PRO A 10 10.08 -0.60 -20.51
CA PRO A 10 9.50 0.67 -20.91
C PRO A 10 10.62 1.69 -21.19
N THR A 11 10.50 2.40 -22.31
CA THR A 11 11.50 3.43 -22.72
C THR A 11 11.29 4.69 -21.88
N ILE A 12 12.36 5.22 -21.27
CA ILE A 12 12.32 6.50 -20.55
C ILE A 12 12.18 7.64 -21.57
N PRO A 13 11.29 8.62 -21.35
CA PRO A 13 11.24 9.84 -22.14
C PRO A 13 12.59 10.57 -22.13
N ALA A 14 13.01 11.13 -23.25
CA ALA A 14 14.33 11.77 -23.39
C ALA A 14 14.53 12.95 -22.41
N GLY A 15 13.47 13.69 -22.06
CA GLY A 15 13.51 14.79 -21.08
C GLY A 15 13.64 14.34 -19.61
N MET A 16 13.30 13.10 -19.30
CA MET A 16 13.38 12.55 -17.94
C MET A 16 14.59 11.62 -17.73
N ALA A 17 15.37 11.34 -18.75
CA ALA A 17 16.50 10.41 -18.68
C ALA A 17 17.55 10.80 -17.62
N GLY A 18 17.67 12.09 -17.28
CA GLY A 18 18.56 12.59 -16.22
C GLY A 18 17.95 12.60 -14.82
N ALA A 19 16.61 12.52 -14.70
CA ALA A 19 15.90 12.55 -13.43
C ALA A 19 15.75 11.14 -12.81
N ILE A 20 15.63 10.11 -13.66
CA ILE A 20 15.52 8.71 -13.21
C ILE A 20 16.93 8.13 -13.04
N ARG A 21 17.32 7.86 -11.81
CA ARG A 21 18.63 7.27 -11.48
C ARG A 21 18.64 5.76 -11.64
N GLU A 22 17.54 5.11 -11.27
CA GLU A 22 17.43 3.66 -11.25
C GLU A 22 15.98 3.23 -11.46
N ARG A 23 15.77 2.04 -12.05
CA ARG A 23 14.45 1.42 -12.23
C ARG A 23 14.52 -0.04 -11.82
N PHE A 24 13.51 -0.47 -11.10
CA PHE A 24 13.33 -1.87 -10.69
C PHE A 24 12.01 -2.42 -11.22
N PRO A 25 11.93 -3.71 -11.55
CA PRO A 25 10.65 -4.37 -11.70
C PRO A 25 9.85 -4.27 -10.40
N LEU A 26 8.54 -4.12 -10.50
CA LEU A 26 7.66 -4.27 -9.33
C LEU A 26 7.78 -5.70 -8.79
N GLY A 27 8.22 -5.83 -7.56
CA GLY A 27 8.27 -7.07 -6.81
C GLY A 27 7.55 -6.89 -5.48
N ALA A 28 7.45 -7.95 -4.68
CA ALA A 28 6.78 -7.89 -3.38
C ALA A 28 7.44 -6.91 -2.40
N GLN A 29 8.74 -6.65 -2.57
CA GLN A 29 9.50 -5.71 -1.72
C GLN A 29 10.44 -4.87 -2.58
N TRP A 30 10.61 -3.59 -2.23
CA TRP A 30 11.44 -2.65 -2.96
C TRP A 30 12.60 -2.14 -2.11
N PRO A 31 13.78 -1.91 -2.72
CA PRO A 31 14.85 -1.16 -2.07
C PRO A 31 14.42 0.29 -1.86
N THR A 32 14.74 0.85 -0.71
CA THR A 32 14.35 2.20 -0.32
C THR A 32 15.55 3.04 0.07
N LEU A 33 15.37 4.37 0.07
CA LEU A 33 16.30 5.36 0.60
C LEU A 33 15.64 6.07 1.79
N ASP A 34 16.46 6.54 2.74
CA ASP A 34 15.95 7.35 3.84
C ASP A 34 15.09 8.51 3.34
N PRO A 35 13.95 8.82 3.98
CA PRO A 35 13.45 8.25 5.25
C PRO A 35 12.55 7.00 5.11
N PHE A 36 12.47 6.39 3.94
CA PHE A 36 11.69 5.17 3.73
C PHE A 36 12.45 3.95 4.25
N LEU A 37 11.81 3.16 5.11
CA LEU A 37 12.38 1.93 5.65
C LEU A 37 12.10 0.72 4.76
N PHE A 38 10.92 0.72 4.12
CA PHE A 38 10.41 -0.44 3.42
C PHE A 38 9.24 -0.03 2.52
N VAL A 39 9.10 -0.68 1.39
CA VAL A 39 7.90 -0.64 0.56
C VAL A 39 7.55 -2.06 0.15
N ALA A 40 6.33 -2.47 0.44
CA ALA A 40 5.75 -3.71 -0.05
C ALA A 40 4.69 -3.40 -1.13
N HIS A 41 4.65 -4.24 -2.15
CA HIS A 41 3.58 -4.28 -3.12
C HIS A 41 2.90 -5.65 -3.07
N HIS A 42 1.61 -5.65 -2.82
CA HIS A 42 0.76 -6.83 -2.86
C HIS A 42 -0.15 -6.74 -4.08
N ASP A 43 -0.16 -7.79 -4.90
CA ASP A 43 -1.04 -7.90 -6.07
C ASP A 43 -1.53 -9.35 -6.12
N ASP A 44 -2.70 -9.57 -5.54
CA ASP A 44 -3.27 -10.88 -5.31
C ASP A 44 -4.54 -11.09 -6.12
N ALA A 45 -4.57 -12.14 -6.93
CA ALA A 45 -5.72 -12.56 -7.72
C ALA A 45 -6.65 -13.48 -6.90
N TYR A 46 -7.16 -12.99 -5.77
CA TYR A 46 -8.03 -13.80 -4.93
C TYR A 46 -9.26 -14.32 -5.67
N PRO A 47 -9.67 -15.58 -5.40
CA PRO A 47 -10.90 -16.15 -5.92
C PRO A 47 -12.13 -15.54 -5.27
N GLU A 48 -13.29 -16.15 -5.53
CA GLU A 48 -14.53 -15.91 -4.79
C GLU A 48 -14.32 -16.07 -3.28
N GLY A 49 -15.06 -15.31 -2.48
CA GLY A 49 -15.05 -15.40 -1.03
C GLY A 49 -16.05 -16.42 -0.50
N THR A 50 -15.79 -16.92 0.72
CA THR A 50 -16.74 -17.70 1.50
C THR A 50 -17.57 -16.80 2.42
N GLU A 51 -18.54 -17.36 3.15
CA GLU A 51 -19.32 -16.65 4.19
C GLU A 51 -18.43 -16.09 5.31
N ASP A 52 -17.26 -16.70 5.54
CA ASP A 52 -16.25 -16.26 6.50
C ASP A 52 -15.20 -15.31 5.90
N PHE A 53 -15.47 -14.76 4.68
CA PHE A 53 -14.59 -13.84 3.94
C PHE A 53 -13.21 -14.41 3.58
N GLY A 54 -13.01 -15.71 3.70
CA GLY A 54 -11.82 -16.43 3.23
C GLY A 54 -11.95 -16.84 1.75
N PRO A 55 -10.89 -17.36 1.12
CA PRO A 55 -10.92 -17.80 -0.27
C PRO A 55 -11.76 -19.09 -0.46
N HIS A 56 -12.65 -19.08 -1.42
CA HIS A 56 -13.38 -20.28 -1.88
C HIS A 56 -12.47 -21.12 -2.79
N ALA A 57 -11.36 -21.59 -2.25
CA ALA A 57 -10.37 -22.41 -2.95
C ALA A 57 -9.63 -23.34 -1.99
N SER A 58 -8.95 -24.36 -2.55
CA SER A 58 -8.12 -25.27 -1.75
C SER A 58 -6.90 -24.55 -1.19
N LEU A 59 -6.67 -24.72 0.12
CA LEU A 59 -5.47 -24.25 0.81
C LEU A 59 -4.35 -25.32 0.85
N GLU A 60 -4.57 -26.48 0.22
CA GLU A 60 -3.59 -27.56 0.19
C GLU A 60 -2.27 -27.10 -0.43
N GLY A 61 -1.16 -27.44 0.22
CA GLY A 61 0.19 -27.09 -0.20
C GLY A 61 0.59 -25.63 0.04
N ARG A 62 -0.23 -24.83 0.75
CA ARG A 62 0.15 -23.52 1.26
C ARG A 62 0.80 -23.63 2.64
N GLN A 63 1.76 -22.76 2.91
CA GLN A 63 2.41 -22.66 4.21
C GLN A 63 1.57 -21.74 5.12
N MET A 64 0.47 -22.26 5.67
CA MET A 64 -0.44 -21.48 6.51
C MET A 64 0.28 -20.79 7.66
N GLY A 65 -0.03 -19.50 7.88
CA GLY A 65 0.64 -18.63 8.85
C GLY A 65 1.92 -17.98 8.35
N SER A 66 2.44 -18.37 7.17
CA SER A 66 3.61 -17.75 6.50
C SER A 66 3.57 -18.02 4.99
N ASP A 67 2.44 -17.75 4.36
CA ASP A 67 2.22 -18.02 2.93
C ASP A 67 2.53 -16.77 2.09
N PHE A 68 3.71 -16.78 1.46
CA PHE A 68 4.24 -15.69 0.61
C PHE A 68 4.69 -16.21 -0.77
N ALA A 69 4.27 -17.42 -1.13
CA ALA A 69 4.75 -18.08 -2.36
C ALA A 69 3.97 -17.69 -3.62
N ALA A 70 2.95 -16.87 -3.49
CA ALA A 70 2.03 -16.47 -4.57
C ALA A 70 1.47 -17.67 -5.35
N LYS A 71 1.23 -18.80 -4.66
CA LYS A 71 0.62 -19.97 -5.26
C LYS A 71 -0.74 -19.59 -5.84
N ASP A 72 -0.99 -19.99 -7.08
CA ASP A 72 -2.22 -19.66 -7.82
C ASP A 72 -2.47 -18.13 -7.97
N GLY A 73 -1.41 -17.30 -7.82
CA GLY A 73 -1.46 -15.85 -7.98
C GLY A 73 -1.94 -15.06 -6.76
N TRP A 74 -2.00 -15.66 -5.56
CA TRP A 74 -2.41 -15.00 -4.33
C TRP A 74 -1.77 -15.64 -3.09
N ASN A 75 -1.83 -14.96 -1.93
CA ASN A 75 -1.24 -15.39 -0.68
C ASN A 75 -2.24 -15.32 0.48
N MET A 76 -2.12 -16.22 1.45
CA MET A 76 -2.80 -16.10 2.75
C MET A 76 -2.02 -15.20 3.72
N TYR A 77 -0.73 -14.95 3.46
CA TYR A 77 0.18 -14.27 4.36
C TYR A 77 0.24 -14.96 5.73
N HIS A 78 -0.17 -14.26 6.78
CA HIS A 78 -0.27 -14.82 8.14
C HIS A 78 -1.71 -15.22 8.52
N GLY A 79 -2.68 -14.98 7.62
CA GLY A 79 -4.08 -15.31 7.85
C GLY A 79 -4.35 -16.80 7.91
N ALA A 80 -5.31 -17.20 8.75
CA ALA A 80 -5.73 -18.59 8.89
C ALA A 80 -7.03 -18.90 8.10
N VAL A 81 -7.95 -17.95 8.04
CA VAL A 81 -9.24 -18.03 7.31
C VAL A 81 -9.32 -16.90 6.31
N VAL A 82 -9.22 -15.65 6.78
CA VAL A 82 -9.14 -14.45 5.94
C VAL A 82 -7.67 -14.18 5.65
N PRO A 83 -7.28 -13.87 4.40
CA PRO A 83 -5.92 -13.45 4.09
C PRO A 83 -5.53 -12.18 4.82
N GLY A 84 -4.23 -11.95 5.01
CA GLY A 84 -3.72 -10.71 5.59
C GLY A 84 -2.80 -10.91 6.78
N PHE A 85 -2.72 -9.88 7.62
CA PHE A 85 -1.80 -9.78 8.74
C PHE A 85 -2.58 -9.65 10.05
N PRO A 86 -2.77 -10.76 10.78
CA PRO A 86 -3.38 -10.75 12.12
C PRO A 86 -2.58 -9.86 13.08
N GLN A 87 -3.07 -9.70 14.28
CA GLN A 87 -2.53 -8.80 15.30
C GLN A 87 -1.00 -8.85 15.40
N HIS A 88 -0.36 -7.69 15.14
CA HIS A 88 1.09 -7.49 15.21
C HIS A 88 1.43 -6.06 15.64
N PRO A 89 2.64 -5.81 16.23
CA PRO A 89 3.02 -4.50 16.75
C PRO A 89 3.89 -3.72 15.77
N HIS A 90 3.80 -2.36 15.85
CA HIS A 90 4.75 -1.41 15.26
C HIS A 90 5.19 -0.36 16.26
N ARG A 91 6.39 0.21 16.07
CA ARG A 91 6.93 1.27 16.92
C ARG A 91 8.00 2.11 16.20
N GLY A 92 7.93 3.43 16.37
CA GLY A 92 8.99 4.37 15.95
C GLY A 92 9.03 4.69 14.47
N PHE A 93 7.98 4.35 13.71
CA PHE A 93 7.80 4.66 12.29
C PHE A 93 6.31 4.78 11.96
N GLU A 94 6.01 5.00 10.71
CA GLU A 94 4.66 5.12 10.17
C GLU A 94 4.42 4.07 9.09
N THR A 95 3.20 3.57 9.00
CA THR A 95 2.73 2.76 7.89
C THR A 95 1.73 3.54 7.06
N ILE A 96 1.95 3.62 5.76
CA ILE A 96 1.06 4.26 4.79
C ILE A 96 0.60 3.15 3.86
N THR A 97 -0.70 2.84 3.90
CA THR A 97 -1.28 1.76 3.10
C THR A 97 -2.22 2.36 2.06
N TYR A 98 -1.80 2.42 0.80
CA TYR A 98 -2.63 2.82 -0.34
C TYR A 98 -3.24 1.58 -0.97
N VAL A 99 -4.56 1.47 -1.00
CA VAL A 99 -5.28 0.31 -1.55
C VAL A 99 -5.85 0.67 -2.92
N ARG A 100 -5.20 0.20 -3.96
CA ARG A 100 -5.60 0.46 -5.34
C ARG A 100 -6.84 -0.33 -5.75
N ARG A 101 -6.90 -1.60 -5.34
CA ARG A 101 -8.01 -2.53 -5.58
C ARG A 101 -8.26 -3.39 -4.36
N GLY A 102 -9.48 -3.85 -4.18
CA GLY A 102 -9.87 -4.67 -3.06
C GLY A 102 -10.13 -3.85 -1.80
N LEU A 103 -10.17 -4.54 -0.67
CA LEU A 103 -10.52 -3.97 0.63
C LEU A 103 -9.57 -4.46 1.73
N ILE A 104 -9.32 -3.59 2.69
CA ILE A 104 -8.59 -3.89 3.92
C ILE A 104 -9.49 -3.60 5.12
N ASP A 105 -9.50 -4.53 6.07
CA ASP A 105 -10.09 -4.35 7.40
C ASP A 105 -8.96 -4.09 8.40
N HIS A 106 -8.94 -2.90 8.96
CA HIS A 106 -8.03 -2.51 10.03
C HIS A 106 -8.75 -2.46 11.38
N ALA A 107 -8.06 -2.90 12.43
CA ALA A 107 -8.43 -2.64 13.81
C ALA A 107 -7.17 -2.51 14.67
N ASP A 108 -7.16 -1.59 15.65
CA ASP A 108 -5.96 -1.29 16.43
C ASP A 108 -6.19 -1.10 17.94
N SER A 109 -5.07 -1.02 18.66
CA SER A 109 -5.05 -0.82 20.12
C SER A 109 -5.47 0.57 20.59
N LEU A 110 -5.70 1.53 19.70
CA LEU A 110 -6.27 2.85 20.00
C LEU A 110 -7.80 2.81 19.97
N GLY A 111 -8.39 1.70 19.50
CA GLY A 111 -9.83 1.54 19.30
C GLY A 111 -10.30 2.03 17.92
N ALA A 112 -9.39 2.36 17.01
CA ALA A 112 -9.76 2.65 15.64
C ALA A 112 -10.08 1.36 14.90
N ALA A 113 -11.08 1.43 13.99
CA ALA A 113 -11.43 0.38 13.06
C ALA A 113 -11.91 1.00 11.76
N ALA A 114 -11.48 0.45 10.62
CA ALA A 114 -11.91 0.90 9.30
C ALA A 114 -11.91 -0.24 8.30
N ARG A 115 -12.86 -0.21 7.38
CA ARG A 115 -12.79 -0.93 6.10
C ARG A 115 -12.55 0.10 5.01
N PHE A 116 -11.51 -0.06 4.23
CA PHE A 116 -11.08 0.90 3.23
C PHE A 116 -10.50 0.20 2.00
N GLY A 117 -10.50 0.89 0.86
CA GLY A 117 -10.00 0.35 -0.41
C GLY A 117 -10.29 1.26 -1.59
N HIS A 118 -10.08 0.77 -2.82
CA HIS A 118 -10.47 1.46 -4.06
C HIS A 118 -9.95 2.91 -4.19
N GLY A 119 -8.68 3.13 -3.80
CA GLY A 119 -8.02 4.43 -3.85
C GLY A 119 -7.87 5.12 -2.50
N ASP A 120 -8.42 4.55 -1.43
CA ASP A 120 -8.22 5.07 -0.09
C ASP A 120 -6.79 4.86 0.40
N THR A 121 -6.33 5.76 1.24
CA THR A 121 -5.04 5.66 1.94
C THR A 121 -5.24 5.69 3.44
N GLN A 122 -4.67 4.71 4.14
CA GLN A 122 -4.55 4.71 5.59
C GLN A 122 -3.16 5.20 5.99
N TRP A 123 -3.08 6.07 6.98
CA TRP A 123 -1.83 6.52 7.59
C TRP A 123 -1.85 6.24 9.08
N VAL A 124 -0.95 5.37 9.53
CA VAL A 124 -0.79 5.03 10.95
C VAL A 124 0.57 5.54 11.43
N THR A 125 0.57 6.49 12.35
CA THR A 125 1.77 6.86 13.11
C THR A 125 1.90 5.88 14.27
N ALA A 126 2.84 4.94 14.20
CA ALA A 126 3.03 3.97 15.28
C ALA A 126 3.69 4.60 16.52
N GLY A 127 4.58 5.57 16.35
CA GLY A 127 5.15 6.37 17.44
C GLY A 127 5.66 5.53 18.61
N ALA A 128 5.13 5.77 19.80
CA ALA A 128 5.48 5.05 21.03
C ALA A 128 5.08 3.56 21.04
N GLY A 129 4.21 3.16 20.12
CA GLY A 129 3.79 1.78 19.90
C GLY A 129 2.31 1.63 19.62
N ILE A 130 1.97 0.83 18.63
CA ILE A 130 0.62 0.41 18.28
C ILE A 130 0.61 -1.09 18.01
N VAL A 131 -0.50 -1.73 18.30
CA VAL A 131 -0.77 -3.10 17.88
C VAL A 131 -2.00 -3.06 16.99
N HIS A 132 -1.92 -3.63 15.78
CA HIS A 132 -3.01 -3.63 14.83
C HIS A 132 -3.13 -4.95 14.06
N SER A 133 -4.22 -5.10 13.33
CA SER A 133 -4.43 -6.12 12.32
C SER A 133 -4.87 -5.49 11.01
N GLU A 134 -4.43 -6.07 9.89
CA GLU A 134 -4.80 -5.69 8.52
C GLU A 134 -5.22 -6.95 7.79
N MET A 135 -6.53 -7.16 7.64
CA MET A 135 -7.09 -8.35 6.99
C MET A 135 -7.68 -7.98 5.64
N PHE A 136 -7.66 -8.91 4.70
CA PHE A 136 -8.11 -8.72 3.31
C PHE A 136 -9.42 -9.50 3.08
N PRO A 137 -10.59 -8.96 3.47
CA PRO A 137 -11.85 -9.68 3.39
C PRO A 137 -12.29 -9.87 1.94
N LEU A 138 -12.62 -11.11 1.55
CA LEU A 138 -13.10 -11.45 0.22
C LEU A 138 -14.63 -11.39 0.21
N LEU A 139 -15.19 -10.23 -0.11
CA LEU A 139 -16.63 -9.97 0.03
C LEU A 139 -17.48 -10.51 -1.13
N ASN A 140 -16.90 -10.72 -2.32
CA ASN A 140 -17.63 -11.24 -3.46
C ASN A 140 -17.66 -12.77 -3.40
N GLY A 141 -18.83 -13.34 -3.15
CA GLY A 141 -19.03 -14.78 -3.10
C GLY A 141 -19.28 -15.45 -4.45
N ASP A 142 -19.46 -14.65 -5.52
CA ASP A 142 -19.81 -15.10 -6.88
C ASP A 142 -18.88 -14.51 -7.97
N ALA A 143 -17.83 -13.80 -7.56
CA ALA A 143 -16.83 -13.22 -8.43
C ALA A 143 -15.47 -13.13 -7.73
N PRO A 144 -14.33 -13.06 -8.48
CA PRO A 144 -13.02 -12.84 -7.91
C PRO A 144 -12.92 -11.55 -7.09
N ASN A 145 -12.01 -11.54 -6.12
CA ASN A 145 -11.72 -10.42 -5.23
C ASN A 145 -10.27 -9.91 -5.43
N PRO A 146 -9.89 -9.40 -6.62
CA PRO A 146 -8.53 -8.95 -6.84
C PRO A 146 -8.17 -7.83 -5.87
N THR A 147 -7.03 -7.97 -5.19
CA THR A 147 -6.55 -7.01 -4.20
C THR A 147 -5.17 -6.53 -4.57
N GLU A 148 -4.98 -5.21 -4.68
CA GLU A 148 -3.69 -4.58 -4.95
C GLU A 148 -3.48 -3.41 -4.01
N LEU A 149 -2.38 -3.43 -3.28
CA LEU A 149 -2.02 -2.37 -2.35
C LEU A 149 -0.51 -2.14 -2.30
N PHE A 150 -0.16 -0.93 -1.89
CA PHE A 150 1.20 -0.55 -1.54
C PHE A 150 1.24 -0.22 -0.06
N GLN A 151 2.16 -0.85 0.68
CA GLN A 151 2.44 -0.48 2.05
C GLN A 151 3.82 0.13 2.16
N ILE A 152 3.88 1.39 2.56
CA ILE A 152 5.10 2.18 2.68
C ILE A 152 5.39 2.37 4.17
N TRP A 153 6.60 2.02 4.60
CA TRP A 153 7.07 2.31 5.94
C TRP A 153 7.96 3.54 5.91
N LEU A 154 7.46 4.61 6.52
CA LEU A 154 8.16 5.88 6.64
C LEU A 154 8.74 6.04 8.04
N ASN A 155 10.06 6.21 8.12
CA ASN A 155 10.71 6.39 9.40
C ASN A 155 10.25 7.68 10.09
N LEU A 156 10.09 7.68 11.41
CA LEU A 156 9.89 8.92 12.16
C LEU A 156 11.25 9.61 12.43
N PRO A 157 11.28 10.95 12.44
CA PRO A 157 12.44 11.69 12.92
C PRO A 157 12.86 11.21 14.32
N ALA A 158 14.15 11.24 14.62
CA ALA A 158 14.67 10.74 15.90
C ALA A 158 13.98 11.38 17.12
N ALA A 159 13.64 12.68 17.03
CA ALA A 159 12.91 13.39 18.08
C ALA A 159 11.48 12.91 18.26
N ASN A 160 10.86 12.36 17.20
CA ASN A 160 9.44 11.99 17.16
C ASN A 160 9.22 10.45 17.25
N LYS A 161 10.32 9.67 17.48
CA LYS A 161 10.22 8.21 17.62
C LYS A 161 9.21 7.73 18.66
N MET A 162 8.92 8.55 19.64
CA MET A 162 8.00 8.30 20.74
C MET A 162 6.75 9.19 20.67
N ALA A 163 6.42 9.70 19.47
CA ALA A 163 5.19 10.46 19.26
C ALA A 163 3.96 9.65 19.71
N GLN A 164 2.87 10.35 20.01
CA GLN A 164 1.59 9.70 20.33
C GLN A 164 1.13 8.90 19.10
N PRO A 165 0.81 7.61 19.24
CA PRO A 165 0.25 6.84 18.15
C PRO A 165 -1.04 7.45 17.61
N ALA A 166 -1.21 7.44 16.30
CA ALA A 166 -2.35 8.05 15.63
C ALA A 166 -2.77 7.23 14.39
N PHE A 167 -4.05 7.30 14.08
CA PHE A 167 -4.69 6.69 12.93
C PHE A 167 -5.40 7.77 12.11
N THR A 168 -5.14 7.81 10.81
CA THR A 168 -5.75 8.78 9.88
C THR A 168 -6.19 8.07 8.61
N MET A 169 -7.42 8.34 8.17
CA MET A 169 -7.92 7.94 6.85
C MET A 169 -7.89 9.12 5.89
N LEU A 170 -7.38 8.88 4.70
CA LEU A 170 -7.42 9.78 3.56
C LEU A 170 -8.29 9.09 2.50
N TRP A 171 -9.54 9.54 2.40
CA TRP A 171 -10.51 8.90 1.51
C TRP A 171 -10.24 9.28 0.05
N ALA A 172 -10.45 8.34 -0.86
CA ALA A 172 -10.23 8.55 -2.30
C ALA A 172 -11.04 9.72 -2.86
N GLU A 173 -12.25 9.93 -2.37
CA GLU A 173 -13.14 11.03 -2.78
C GLU A 173 -12.60 12.43 -2.43
N ASP A 174 -11.77 12.52 -1.38
CA ASP A 174 -11.13 13.76 -0.92
C ASP A 174 -9.68 13.89 -1.41
N THR A 175 -9.13 12.85 -2.02
CA THR A 175 -7.72 12.80 -2.45
C THR A 175 -7.60 13.23 -3.92
N PRO A 176 -6.88 14.33 -4.22
CA PRO A 176 -6.75 14.81 -5.59
C PRO A 176 -5.97 13.85 -6.49
N VAL A 177 -6.45 13.67 -7.70
CA VAL A 177 -5.69 13.05 -8.79
C VAL A 177 -5.33 14.14 -9.81
N VAL A 178 -4.06 14.19 -10.20
CA VAL A 178 -3.51 15.16 -11.16
C VAL A 178 -2.97 14.41 -12.37
N ASP A 179 -3.46 14.79 -13.54
CA ASP A 179 -2.92 14.30 -14.80
C ASP A 179 -1.73 15.16 -15.23
N VAL A 180 -0.57 14.53 -15.35
CA VAL A 180 0.67 15.15 -15.81
C VAL A 180 0.99 14.63 -17.20
N THR A 181 1.04 15.52 -18.18
CA THR A 181 1.34 15.17 -19.57
C THR A 181 2.74 15.64 -19.93
N ASP A 182 3.55 14.78 -20.52
CA ASP A 182 4.88 15.12 -21.00
C ASP A 182 4.86 15.79 -22.40
N ASP A 183 6.04 16.24 -22.85
CA ASP A 183 6.19 16.91 -24.15
C ASP A 183 5.88 15.99 -25.36
N GLU A 184 5.77 14.68 -25.14
CA GLU A 184 5.41 13.70 -26.17
C GLU A 184 3.91 13.34 -26.14
N GLY A 185 3.13 14.03 -25.27
CA GLY A 185 1.69 13.81 -25.12
C GLY A 185 1.28 12.59 -24.33
N ARG A 186 2.20 11.96 -23.57
CA ARG A 186 1.89 10.85 -22.69
C ARG A 186 1.44 11.38 -21.34
N THR A 187 0.35 10.85 -20.83
CA THR A 187 -0.25 11.28 -19.57
C THR A 187 -0.04 10.22 -18.48
N ALA A 188 0.38 10.66 -17.30
CA ALA A 188 0.37 9.89 -16.07
C ALA A 188 -0.61 10.53 -15.09
N SER A 189 -1.45 9.72 -14.45
CA SER A 189 -2.30 10.16 -13.35
C SER A 189 -1.56 9.97 -12.03
N VAL A 190 -1.44 11.04 -11.25
CA VAL A 190 -0.73 11.07 -9.97
C VAL A 190 -1.73 11.33 -8.85
N THR A 191 -1.86 10.40 -7.92
CA THR A 191 -2.66 10.56 -6.69
C THR A 191 -1.84 11.30 -5.65
N VAL A 192 -2.28 12.51 -5.26
CA VAL A 192 -1.59 13.36 -4.27
C VAL A 192 -2.11 13.01 -2.89
N VAL A 193 -1.41 12.13 -2.18
CA VAL A 193 -1.83 11.62 -0.87
C VAL A 193 -1.75 12.74 0.19
N VAL A 194 -0.61 13.44 0.27
CA VAL A 194 -0.43 14.65 1.10
C VAL A 194 0.46 15.65 0.37
N GLY A 195 0.35 16.93 0.71
CA GLY A 195 1.12 18.01 0.10
C GLY A 195 0.38 18.66 -1.08
N GLU A 196 1.13 19.18 -2.05
CA GLU A 196 0.58 19.88 -3.20
C GLU A 196 1.33 19.50 -4.48
N LEU A 197 0.60 19.18 -5.54
CA LEU A 197 1.16 18.95 -6.87
C LEU A 197 0.37 19.72 -7.92
N ALA A 198 1.06 20.48 -8.77
CA ALA A 198 0.48 21.27 -9.88
C ALA A 198 -0.72 22.15 -9.43
N GLY A 199 -0.63 22.76 -8.25
CA GLY A 199 -1.66 23.63 -7.69
C GLY A 199 -2.88 22.89 -7.10
N ARG A 200 -2.80 21.57 -6.94
CA ARG A 200 -3.82 20.76 -6.29
C ARG A 200 -3.30 20.29 -4.93
N ALA A 201 -3.80 20.94 -3.89
CA ALA A 201 -3.45 20.59 -2.51
C ALA A 201 -4.31 19.43 -2.01
N SER A 202 -3.68 18.53 -1.25
CA SER A 202 -4.31 17.44 -0.52
C SER A 202 -4.30 17.71 1.00
N ALA A 203 -4.63 16.68 1.78
CA ALA A 203 -4.58 16.73 3.24
C ALA A 203 -3.15 17.00 3.76
N ALA A 204 -3.06 17.55 4.97
CA ALA A 204 -1.79 17.64 5.67
C ALA A 204 -1.38 16.25 6.21
N ALA A 205 -0.08 15.98 6.18
CA ALA A 205 0.49 14.79 6.82
C ALA A 205 0.35 14.87 8.36
N PRO A 206 0.42 13.74 9.08
CA PRO A 206 0.50 13.73 10.52
C PRO A 206 1.65 14.62 11.03
N PRO A 207 1.45 15.44 12.09
CA PRO A 207 2.38 16.52 12.46
C PRO A 207 3.78 16.05 12.89
N ASP A 208 3.90 14.80 13.34
CA ASP A 208 5.17 14.21 13.77
C ASP A 208 5.95 13.53 12.63
N SER A 209 5.35 13.45 11.44
CA SER A 209 5.92 12.81 10.26
C SER A 209 7.04 13.63 9.61
N TRP A 210 7.94 12.95 8.89
CA TRP A 210 8.80 13.59 7.90
C TRP A 210 7.99 14.30 6.80
N ALA A 211 6.83 13.78 6.46
CA ALA A 211 5.96 14.35 5.44
C ALA A 211 5.23 15.63 5.88
N ALA A 212 5.30 16.01 7.16
CA ALA A 212 4.75 17.28 7.68
C ALA A 212 5.65 18.50 7.45
N ARG A 213 6.81 18.33 6.78
CA ARG A 213 7.69 19.46 6.44
C ARG A 213 7.10 20.25 5.30
N ASP A 214 7.35 21.57 5.28
CA ASP A 214 6.81 22.50 4.28
C ASP A 214 7.17 22.16 2.83
N ASP A 215 8.26 21.38 2.63
CA ASP A 215 8.79 20.99 1.32
C ASP A 215 8.55 19.49 0.99
N ALA A 216 7.69 18.81 1.75
CA ALA A 216 7.43 17.38 1.57
C ALA A 216 6.13 17.14 0.79
N GLU A 217 6.19 16.15 -0.11
CA GLU A 217 5.06 15.64 -0.85
C GLU A 217 5.05 14.11 -0.79
N VAL A 218 3.86 13.51 -0.74
CA VAL A 218 3.67 12.06 -0.91
C VAL A 218 2.63 11.85 -2.01
N ALA A 219 3.06 11.24 -3.09
CA ALA A 219 2.22 10.95 -4.25
C ALA A 219 2.48 9.54 -4.78
N ILE A 220 1.47 8.95 -5.38
CA ILE A 220 1.47 7.61 -5.99
C ILE A 220 0.92 7.67 -7.41
#